data_4137b39d61feb56685e4da8829d22b7f
#
_entry.id   4137b39d61feb56685e4da8829d22b7f
#
_cell.length_a   1.000
_cell.length_b   1.000
_cell.length_c   1.000
_cell.angle_alpha   90.00
_cell.angle_beta   90.00
_cell.angle_gamma   90.00
#
_symmetry.space_group_name_H-M   'P 1'
#
loop_
_entity.id
_entity.type
_entity.pdbx_description
1 polymer ?
#
loop_
_entity_poly.entity_id
_entity_poly.type
_entity_poly.pdbx_seq_one_letter_code
_entity_poly.pdbx_strand_id
1 'polypeptide(L)'
;SPSPSEGVGRGAFEWIAVSATHNRSAERTATIYLESGGRQYPITVTQADGAVVYGAPYVEGNLIEQEPSKSRLCFTYANAYGDETIDVSCILSGDSQGLSVAGASVRLVNGGATVALDIAGTPTVPGYAAFAVSVDGVQIGTARAKVYAMSEMPIEGLPVTWEFCPVKGSTEDVNALKARQPDWVTASHSLVSEDGRAYITVVEADAKTASAVNSWGYNDGHAYLKGLYTGDYWLQKIPVKYLVSGTKINCTGSIGGSGSSAGFFLIEYSADGQTWRQAGGAKSGTFNNTEVSYH
;
A
#
# COMPACT_ATOMS: atom_id res chain seq x y z
N SER A 1 -17.88 -47.69 12.45
CA SER A 1 -18.37 -49.07 12.54
C SER A 1 -17.22 -50.03 12.33
N PRO A 2 -17.15 -51.14 13.01
CA PRO A 2 -16.17 -52.19 12.72
C PRO A 2 -16.50 -52.91 11.41
N SER A 3 -15.46 -53.37 10.72
CA SER A 3 -15.61 -54.17 9.50
C SER A 3 -14.44 -55.17 9.44
N PRO A 4 -14.72 -56.49 9.36
CA PRO A 4 -16.04 -57.10 9.39
C PRO A 4 -16.72 -56.95 10.75
N SER A 5 -18.05 -56.98 10.80
CA SER A 5 -18.83 -56.98 12.05
C SER A 5 -18.89 -58.33 12.72
N GLU A 6 -18.61 -59.41 11.99
CA GLU A 6 -18.51 -60.79 12.45
C GLU A 6 -17.48 -61.54 11.61
N GLY A 7 -16.96 -62.62 12.15
CA GLY A 7 -16.00 -63.50 11.47
C GLY A 7 -15.60 -64.70 12.32
N VAL A 8 -14.91 -65.70 11.72
CA VAL A 8 -14.37 -66.86 12.40
C VAL A 8 -12.86 -66.68 12.53
N GLY A 9 -12.35 -66.67 13.78
CA GLY A 9 -10.92 -66.62 14.07
C GLY A 9 -10.19 -67.80 13.50
N ARG A 10 -9.12 -67.65 12.75
CA ARG A 10 -8.34 -68.74 12.11
C ARG A 10 -7.02 -68.99 12.80
N GLY A 11 -6.86 -68.51 14.03
CA GLY A 11 -5.65 -68.76 14.83
C GLY A 11 -4.43 -67.91 14.37
N ALA A 12 -4.62 -66.98 13.45
CA ALA A 12 -3.61 -66.02 12.99
C ALA A 12 -4.01 -64.56 13.35
N PHE A 13 -3.08 -63.59 13.24
CA PHE A 13 -3.40 -62.19 13.41
C PHE A 13 -4.34 -61.75 12.29
N GLU A 14 -5.52 -61.28 12.66
CA GLU A 14 -6.50 -60.68 11.74
C GLU A 14 -6.69 -59.21 12.09
N TRP A 15 -6.86 -58.40 11.06
CA TRP A 15 -7.08 -56.96 11.23
C TRP A 15 -8.57 -56.65 11.16
N ILE A 16 -9.06 -55.93 12.14
CA ILE A 16 -10.40 -55.36 12.11
C ILE A 16 -10.27 -53.86 11.82
N ALA A 17 -10.79 -53.45 10.69
CA ALA A 17 -10.82 -52.00 10.37
C ALA A 17 -11.96 -51.34 11.15
N VAL A 18 -11.64 -50.25 11.81
CA VAL A 18 -12.62 -49.39 12.46
C VAL A 18 -12.64 -48.05 11.73
N SER A 19 -13.78 -47.68 11.18
CA SER A 19 -13.99 -46.37 10.57
C SER A 19 -14.93 -45.53 11.42
N ALA A 20 -14.65 -44.26 11.51
CA ALA A 20 -15.51 -43.28 12.16
C ALA A 20 -15.65 -42.06 11.27
N THR A 21 -16.79 -41.40 11.32
CA THR A 21 -16.95 -40.08 10.74
C THR A 21 -16.07 -39.08 11.49
N HIS A 22 -15.63 -38.07 10.79
CA HIS A 22 -14.82 -37.01 11.39
C HIS A 22 -15.47 -36.46 12.68
N ASN A 23 -14.66 -36.23 13.71
CA ASN A 23 -15.12 -35.56 14.94
C ASN A 23 -14.99 -34.05 14.77
N ARG A 24 -16.12 -33.34 14.80
CA ARG A 24 -16.18 -31.87 14.69
C ARG A 24 -16.49 -31.20 16.04
N SER A 25 -16.28 -31.91 17.12
CA SER A 25 -16.55 -31.44 18.48
C SER A 25 -15.52 -32.00 19.45
N ALA A 26 -15.73 -31.82 20.72
CA ALA A 26 -14.88 -32.37 21.78
C ALA A 26 -14.57 -33.86 21.62
N GLU A 27 -13.47 -34.29 22.24
CA GLU A 27 -13.07 -35.69 22.28
C GLU A 27 -14.27 -36.61 22.58
N ARG A 28 -14.38 -37.70 21.84
CA ARG A 28 -15.42 -38.72 22.06
C ARG A 28 -14.82 -40.09 22.11
N THR A 29 -15.41 -40.94 22.95
CA THR A 29 -14.98 -42.32 23.18
C THR A 29 -16.14 -43.28 22.90
N ALA A 30 -15.82 -44.37 22.27
CA ALA A 30 -16.74 -45.48 22.04
C ALA A 30 -16.09 -46.79 22.46
N THR A 31 -16.88 -47.73 22.94
CA THR A 31 -16.41 -49.09 23.25
C THR A 31 -16.95 -50.04 22.20
N ILE A 32 -16.06 -50.81 21.59
CA ILE A 32 -16.38 -51.92 20.69
C ILE A 32 -16.15 -53.21 21.48
N TYR A 33 -17.10 -54.11 21.43
CA TYR A 33 -16.96 -55.39 22.08
C TYR A 33 -16.65 -56.46 21.04
N LEU A 34 -15.51 -57.18 21.25
CA LEU A 34 -15.27 -58.45 20.59
C LEU A 34 -15.92 -59.56 21.41
N GLU A 35 -16.75 -60.34 20.79
CA GLU A 35 -17.39 -61.46 21.44
C GLU A 35 -16.85 -62.81 20.90
N SER A 36 -16.37 -63.69 21.76
CA SER A 36 -15.85 -64.98 21.38
C SER A 36 -16.07 -65.99 22.53
N GLY A 37 -16.62 -67.14 22.22
CA GLY A 37 -16.87 -68.15 23.18
C GLY A 37 -17.75 -67.73 24.35
N GLY A 38 -18.71 -66.84 24.14
CA GLY A 38 -19.60 -66.33 25.17
C GLY A 38 -18.93 -65.26 26.09
N ARG A 39 -17.73 -64.82 25.77
CA ARG A 39 -17.00 -63.71 26.47
C ARG A 39 -16.91 -62.47 25.64
N GLN A 40 -17.08 -61.37 26.31
CA GLN A 40 -16.91 -60.00 25.68
C GLN A 40 -15.55 -59.35 26.06
N TYR A 41 -14.87 -58.85 25.08
CA TYR A 41 -13.60 -58.19 25.23
C TYR A 41 -13.77 -56.69 24.76
N PRO A 42 -13.79 -55.76 25.71
CA PRO A 42 -13.99 -54.37 25.36
C PRO A 42 -12.71 -53.77 24.75
N ILE A 43 -12.88 -53.04 23.66
CA ILE A 43 -11.85 -52.22 23.03
C ILE A 43 -12.34 -50.80 23.05
N THR A 44 -11.62 -49.92 23.75
CA THR A 44 -11.94 -48.48 23.76
C THR A 44 -11.30 -47.81 22.56
N VAL A 45 -12.11 -47.09 21.80
CA VAL A 45 -11.66 -46.27 20.69
C VAL A 45 -11.92 -44.79 21.06
N THR A 46 -10.87 -44.01 21.12
CA THR A 46 -10.96 -42.56 21.39
C THR A 46 -10.70 -41.80 20.10
N GLN A 47 -11.58 -40.87 19.77
CA GLN A 47 -11.41 -39.95 18.70
C GLN A 47 -11.19 -38.55 19.31
N ALA A 48 -10.01 -37.97 19.08
CA ALA A 48 -9.63 -36.68 19.61
C ALA A 48 -10.58 -35.54 19.16
N ASP A 49 -10.53 -34.43 19.88
CA ASP A 49 -11.18 -33.20 19.48
C ASP A 49 -10.71 -32.79 18.06
N GLY A 50 -11.67 -32.54 17.20
CA GLY A 50 -11.45 -32.15 15.82
C GLY A 50 -12.17 -30.86 15.46
N ALA A 51 -12.57 -30.09 16.47
CA ALA A 51 -13.15 -28.75 16.22
C ALA A 51 -12.13 -27.84 15.55
N VAL A 52 -12.63 -26.99 14.67
CA VAL A 52 -11.80 -25.94 14.06
C VAL A 52 -11.34 -24.98 15.15
N VAL A 53 -10.06 -24.71 15.18
CA VAL A 53 -9.43 -23.77 16.13
C VAL A 53 -9.06 -22.51 15.38
N TYR A 54 -9.44 -21.36 15.92
CA TYR A 54 -9.15 -20.05 15.36
C TYR A 54 -8.05 -19.36 16.14
N GLY A 55 -7.05 -18.82 15.42
CA GLY A 55 -6.03 -17.96 15.98
C GLY A 55 -6.54 -16.54 16.26
N ALA A 56 -5.80 -15.80 17.07
CA ALA A 56 -6.15 -14.41 17.36
C ALA A 56 -6.12 -13.55 16.08
N PRO A 57 -7.12 -12.68 15.86
CA PRO A 57 -7.12 -11.80 14.72
C PRO A 57 -6.04 -10.71 14.83
N TYR A 58 -5.51 -10.30 13.68
CA TYR A 58 -4.51 -9.23 13.54
C TYR A 58 -4.75 -8.43 12.27
N VAL A 59 -4.18 -7.24 12.21
CA VAL A 59 -4.20 -6.39 11.01
C VAL A 59 -2.85 -6.47 10.31
N GLU A 60 -2.88 -6.73 9.01
CA GLU A 60 -1.73 -6.69 8.11
C GLU A 60 -1.76 -5.37 7.34
N GLY A 61 -0.62 -4.66 7.29
CA GLY A 61 -0.48 -3.36 6.64
C GLY A 61 -0.66 -2.19 7.62
N ASN A 62 -0.54 -0.98 7.09
CA ASN A 62 -0.65 0.27 7.84
C ASN A 62 -1.93 1.00 7.51
N LEU A 63 -2.60 1.51 8.52
CA LEU A 63 -3.70 2.45 8.37
C LEU A 63 -3.15 3.86 8.54
N ILE A 64 -3.39 4.74 7.55
CA ILE A 64 -2.88 6.11 7.55
C ILE A 64 -4.06 7.05 7.34
N GLU A 65 -4.17 8.05 8.21
CA GLU A 65 -5.19 9.09 8.13
C GLU A 65 -5.26 9.70 6.73
N GLN A 66 -6.48 9.87 6.20
CA GLN A 66 -6.78 10.42 4.87
C GLN A 66 -6.23 9.62 3.67
N GLU A 67 -5.69 8.43 3.89
CA GLU A 67 -5.33 7.52 2.78
C GLU A 67 -6.30 6.35 2.67
N PRO A 68 -6.69 5.95 1.45
CA PRO A 68 -7.46 4.72 1.26
C PRO A 68 -6.70 3.51 1.80
N SER A 69 -7.36 2.74 2.65
CA SER A 69 -6.76 1.55 3.25
C SER A 69 -6.40 0.51 2.19
N LYS A 70 -5.22 -0.09 2.36
CA LYS A 70 -4.75 -1.29 1.65
C LYS A 70 -4.48 -2.43 2.63
N SER A 71 -4.91 -2.27 3.86
CA SER A 71 -4.68 -3.20 4.96
C SER A 71 -5.70 -4.31 4.96
N ARG A 72 -5.37 -5.42 5.62
CA ARG A 72 -6.22 -6.59 5.76
C ARG A 72 -6.41 -6.96 7.22
N LEU A 73 -7.59 -7.43 7.55
CA LEU A 73 -7.90 -8.08 8.80
C LEU A 73 -7.72 -9.59 8.62
N CYS A 74 -6.83 -10.19 9.37
CA CYS A 74 -6.41 -11.58 9.20
C CYS A 74 -6.61 -12.38 10.48
N PHE A 75 -6.88 -13.66 10.34
CA PHE A 75 -6.76 -14.68 11.41
C PHE A 75 -6.45 -16.03 10.80
N THR A 76 -5.82 -16.91 11.58
CA THR A 76 -5.52 -18.27 11.15
C THR A 76 -6.58 -19.23 11.66
N TYR A 77 -6.69 -20.39 11.02
CA TYR A 77 -7.44 -21.53 11.55
C TYR A 77 -6.65 -22.81 11.36
N ALA A 78 -7.02 -23.83 12.14
CA ALA A 78 -6.46 -25.16 12.08
C ALA A 78 -7.57 -26.22 12.29
N ASN A 79 -7.28 -27.49 12.01
CA ASN A 79 -8.17 -28.64 12.13
C ASN A 79 -9.41 -28.59 11.23
N ALA A 80 -9.39 -27.79 10.16
CA ALA A 80 -10.51 -27.72 9.23
C ALA A 80 -10.52 -28.93 8.26
N TYR A 81 -11.73 -29.27 7.81
CA TYR A 81 -11.95 -30.18 6.69
C TYR A 81 -12.51 -29.40 5.51
N GLY A 82 -12.04 -29.68 4.31
CA GLY A 82 -12.29 -28.85 3.13
C GLY A 82 -13.74 -28.73 2.64
N ASP A 83 -14.71 -29.24 3.38
CA ASP A 83 -16.15 -29.14 3.16
C ASP A 83 -16.85 -28.13 4.11
N GLU A 84 -16.11 -27.52 5.02
CA GLU A 84 -16.63 -26.56 5.98
C GLU A 84 -16.68 -25.15 5.40
N THR A 85 -17.75 -24.44 5.72
CA THR A 85 -17.89 -23.00 5.41
C THR A 85 -18.21 -22.28 6.70
N ILE A 86 -17.57 -21.15 6.91
CA ILE A 86 -17.76 -20.29 8.08
C ILE A 86 -18.25 -18.90 7.64
N ASP A 87 -19.10 -18.28 8.45
CA ASP A 87 -19.53 -16.89 8.25
C ASP A 87 -18.72 -15.98 9.17
N VAL A 88 -17.93 -15.09 8.56
CA VAL A 88 -17.08 -14.14 9.27
C VAL A 88 -17.74 -12.77 9.29
N SER A 89 -17.80 -12.17 10.46
CA SER A 89 -18.26 -10.80 10.67
C SER A 89 -17.30 -10.00 11.52
N CYS A 90 -17.32 -8.68 11.38
CA CYS A 90 -16.47 -7.78 12.13
C CYS A 90 -17.25 -6.56 12.62
N ILE A 91 -17.07 -6.22 13.90
CA ILE A 91 -17.57 -4.97 14.48
C ILE A 91 -16.38 -4.07 14.76
N LEU A 92 -16.45 -2.85 14.22
CA LEU A 92 -15.41 -1.83 14.39
C LEU A 92 -15.73 -0.92 15.57
N SER A 93 -14.69 -0.49 16.28
CA SER A 93 -14.78 0.47 17.38
C SER A 93 -13.46 1.25 17.55
N GLY A 94 -13.42 2.16 18.51
CA GLY A 94 -12.29 3.07 18.69
C GLY A 94 -12.17 4.07 17.54
N ASP A 95 -10.95 4.41 17.14
CA ASP A 95 -10.67 5.41 16.09
C ASP A 95 -10.77 4.78 14.70
N SER A 96 -11.92 4.15 14.40
CA SER A 96 -12.19 3.42 13.16
C SER A 96 -13.05 4.20 12.14
N GLN A 97 -13.26 5.50 12.37
CA GLN A 97 -14.08 6.35 11.51
C GLN A 97 -13.55 6.35 10.07
N GLY A 98 -14.47 6.11 9.12
CA GLY A 98 -14.14 6.00 7.69
C GLY A 98 -13.66 4.62 7.25
N LEU A 99 -13.51 3.65 8.17
CA LEU A 99 -13.15 2.27 7.87
C LEU A 99 -14.37 1.35 7.89
N SER A 100 -14.31 0.27 7.13
CA SER A 100 -15.28 -0.81 7.12
C SER A 100 -14.61 -2.15 6.79
N VAL A 101 -15.22 -3.24 7.28
CA VAL A 101 -14.88 -4.60 6.90
C VAL A 101 -16.17 -5.30 6.53
N ALA A 102 -16.27 -5.77 5.30
CA ALA A 102 -17.41 -6.56 4.86
C ALA A 102 -17.36 -7.97 5.44
N GLY A 103 -18.50 -8.46 5.92
CA GLY A 103 -18.63 -9.87 6.28
C GLY A 103 -18.48 -10.77 5.06
N ALA A 104 -18.02 -12.00 5.27
CA ALA A 104 -17.80 -12.97 4.20
C ALA A 104 -18.10 -14.39 4.65
N SER A 105 -18.68 -15.19 3.75
CA SER A 105 -18.70 -16.65 3.88
C SER A 105 -17.42 -17.24 3.28
N VAL A 106 -16.65 -17.93 4.09
CA VAL A 106 -15.34 -18.46 3.72
C VAL A 106 -15.37 -19.99 3.76
N ARG A 107 -15.06 -20.62 2.62
CA ARG A 107 -14.84 -22.06 2.58
C ARG A 107 -13.44 -22.40 3.07
N LEU A 108 -13.36 -23.26 4.08
CA LEU A 108 -12.11 -23.68 4.67
C LEU A 108 -11.41 -24.71 3.79
N VAL A 109 -10.08 -24.69 3.77
CA VAL A 109 -9.26 -25.75 3.17
C VAL A 109 -8.88 -26.76 4.23
N ASN A 110 -8.59 -27.99 3.79
CA ASN A 110 -8.21 -29.07 4.70
C ASN A 110 -6.92 -28.72 5.47
N GLY A 111 -6.95 -28.93 6.77
CA GLY A 111 -5.85 -28.63 7.68
C GLY A 111 -5.94 -27.23 8.29
N GLY A 112 -5.36 -26.23 7.66
CA GLY A 112 -5.37 -24.86 8.17
C GLY A 112 -4.86 -23.86 7.15
N ALA A 113 -5.29 -22.62 7.30
CA ALA A 113 -4.84 -21.48 6.49
C ALA A 113 -5.09 -20.16 7.21
N THR A 114 -4.84 -19.06 6.49
CA THR A 114 -5.20 -17.72 6.93
C THR A 114 -6.43 -17.24 6.17
N VAL A 115 -7.39 -16.70 6.89
CA VAL A 115 -8.48 -15.90 6.34
C VAL A 115 -8.04 -14.45 6.34
N ALA A 116 -8.23 -13.74 5.22
CA ALA A 116 -7.90 -12.35 5.07
C ALA A 116 -9.10 -11.60 4.47
N LEU A 117 -9.56 -10.56 5.16
CA LEU A 117 -10.63 -9.65 4.74
C LEU A 117 -10.04 -8.27 4.48
N ASP A 118 -10.45 -7.62 3.42
CA ASP A 118 -9.99 -6.26 3.14
C ASP A 118 -10.61 -5.26 4.13
N ILE A 119 -9.77 -4.40 4.68
CA ILE A 119 -10.21 -3.23 5.44
C ILE A 119 -10.39 -2.11 4.42
N ALA A 120 -11.62 -1.82 4.09
CA ALA A 120 -11.99 -0.80 3.11
C ALA A 120 -12.20 0.57 3.74
N GLY A 121 -12.15 1.61 2.89
CA GLY A 121 -12.41 2.99 3.28
C GLY A 121 -11.14 3.80 3.56
N THR A 122 -11.35 5.01 4.07
CA THR A 122 -10.29 5.98 4.36
C THR A 122 -10.45 6.43 5.81
N PRO A 123 -9.50 6.12 6.70
CA PRO A 123 -9.62 6.55 8.10
C PRO A 123 -9.51 8.08 8.21
N THR A 124 -10.37 8.67 9.02
CA THR A 124 -10.46 10.13 9.16
C THR A 124 -9.90 10.66 10.48
N VAL A 125 -9.58 9.77 11.41
CA VAL A 125 -9.06 10.12 12.73
C VAL A 125 -7.87 9.24 13.07
N PRO A 126 -6.72 9.80 13.46
CA PRO A 126 -5.58 9.02 13.93
C PRO A 126 -5.85 8.46 15.33
N GLY A 127 -5.21 7.34 15.68
CA GLY A 127 -5.36 6.70 16.98
C GLY A 127 -5.34 5.18 16.89
N TYR A 128 -6.26 4.48 17.56
CA TYR A 128 -6.32 3.03 17.56
C TYR A 128 -7.71 2.52 17.17
N ALA A 129 -7.79 1.92 15.99
CA ALA A 129 -8.97 1.17 15.55
C ALA A 129 -8.97 -0.24 16.15
N ALA A 130 -10.15 -0.74 16.51
CA ALA A 130 -10.35 -2.08 17.02
C ALA A 130 -11.36 -2.83 16.15
N PHE A 131 -11.08 -4.10 15.88
CA PHE A 131 -11.81 -4.98 14.98
C PHE A 131 -12.18 -6.25 15.75
N ALA A 132 -13.40 -6.31 16.28
CA ALA A 132 -13.92 -7.51 16.96
C ALA A 132 -14.41 -8.49 15.90
N VAL A 133 -13.73 -9.64 15.78
CA VAL A 133 -14.00 -10.65 14.76
C VAL A 133 -14.85 -11.77 15.36
N SER A 134 -15.91 -12.13 14.67
CA SER A 134 -16.76 -13.27 15.01
C SER A 134 -16.82 -14.26 13.84
N VAL A 135 -16.82 -15.55 14.18
CA VAL A 135 -17.03 -16.66 13.26
C VAL A 135 -18.30 -17.37 13.70
N ASP A 136 -19.26 -17.55 12.79
CA ASP A 136 -20.56 -18.16 13.04
C ASP A 136 -21.28 -17.57 14.27
N GLY A 137 -21.14 -16.24 14.42
CA GLY A 137 -21.73 -15.48 15.54
C GLY A 137 -20.94 -15.54 16.86
N VAL A 138 -19.87 -16.32 16.94
CA VAL A 138 -19.02 -16.43 18.14
C VAL A 138 -17.76 -15.57 17.97
N GLN A 139 -17.54 -14.64 18.89
CA GLN A 139 -16.34 -13.79 18.84
C GLN A 139 -15.08 -14.61 19.11
N ILE A 140 -14.13 -14.59 18.16
CA ILE A 140 -12.83 -15.28 18.26
C ILE A 140 -11.73 -14.37 18.80
N GLY A 141 -11.92 -13.03 18.77
CA GLY A 141 -10.96 -12.08 19.30
C GLY A 141 -11.17 -10.67 18.79
N THR A 142 -10.25 -9.78 19.18
CA THR A 142 -10.23 -8.39 18.73
C THR A 142 -8.81 -8.01 18.29
N ALA A 143 -8.66 -7.63 17.02
CA ALA A 143 -7.44 -7.03 16.52
C ALA A 143 -7.45 -5.53 16.87
N ARG A 144 -6.28 -4.98 17.17
CA ARG A 144 -6.07 -3.54 17.32
C ARG A 144 -4.99 -3.08 16.37
N ALA A 145 -5.24 -2.00 15.65
CA ALA A 145 -4.28 -1.40 14.74
C ALA A 145 -4.18 0.10 14.99
N LYS A 146 -2.97 0.62 14.87
CA LYS A 146 -2.75 2.05 14.92
C LYS A 146 -3.15 2.66 13.57
N VAL A 147 -3.94 3.72 13.62
CA VAL A 147 -4.15 4.66 12.52
C VAL A 147 -3.12 5.77 12.72
N TYR A 148 -2.14 5.84 11.84
CA TYR A 148 -1.10 6.85 11.92
C TYR A 148 -1.64 8.20 11.43
N ALA A 149 -1.30 9.27 12.13
CA ALA A 149 -1.52 10.61 11.60
C ALA A 149 -0.60 10.84 10.39
N MET A 150 -1.04 11.62 9.42
CA MET A 150 -0.18 12.00 8.28
C MET A 150 1.14 12.64 8.72
N SER A 151 1.11 13.41 9.81
CA SER A 151 2.29 14.04 10.41
C SER A 151 3.32 13.08 11.03
N GLU A 152 2.92 11.83 11.31
CA GLU A 152 3.81 10.78 11.82
C GLU A 152 4.53 10.04 10.69
N MET A 153 4.08 10.22 9.45
CA MET A 153 4.67 9.55 8.29
C MET A 153 5.87 10.34 7.77
N PRO A 154 6.94 9.65 7.33
CA PRO A 154 8.05 10.31 6.68
C PRO A 154 7.56 10.94 5.36
N ILE A 155 8.02 12.16 5.06
CA ILE A 155 7.70 12.80 3.78
C ILE A 155 8.28 11.95 2.66
N GLU A 156 7.41 11.46 1.78
CA GLU A 156 7.80 10.71 0.58
C GLU A 156 7.90 11.68 -0.62
N GLY A 157 8.81 11.37 -1.54
CA GLY A 157 8.97 12.14 -2.77
C GLY A 157 10.09 13.19 -2.72
N LEU A 158 10.76 13.38 -1.61
CA LEU A 158 11.92 14.24 -1.46
C LEU A 158 13.14 13.45 -0.96
N PRO A 159 14.39 13.87 -1.27
CA PRO A 159 14.73 14.93 -2.19
C PRO A 159 14.47 14.57 -3.66
N VAL A 160 14.42 15.56 -4.53
CA VAL A 160 14.38 15.39 -5.99
C VAL A 160 15.53 16.17 -6.58
N THR A 161 16.26 15.55 -7.49
CA THR A 161 17.42 16.14 -8.16
C THR A 161 17.28 16.08 -9.67
N TRP A 162 17.70 17.14 -10.34
CA TRP A 162 17.91 17.17 -11.78
C TRP A 162 19.36 17.49 -12.05
N GLU A 163 20.05 16.55 -12.64
CA GLU A 163 21.41 16.75 -13.12
C GLU A 163 21.38 17.02 -14.63
N PHE A 164 21.82 18.20 -15.00
CA PHE A 164 21.83 18.64 -16.38
C PHE A 164 23.23 18.52 -16.96
N CYS A 165 23.43 17.65 -17.96
CA CYS A 165 24.70 17.50 -18.64
C CYS A 165 25.87 17.30 -17.68
N PRO A 166 26.05 16.15 -17.04
CA PRO A 166 27.09 15.91 -16.03
C PRO A 166 28.52 16.02 -16.61
N VAL A 167 28.65 15.97 -17.92
CA VAL A 167 29.94 16.12 -18.60
C VAL A 167 30.12 17.57 -19.02
N LYS A 168 31.06 18.24 -18.40
CA LYS A 168 31.39 19.63 -18.71
C LYS A 168 31.71 19.82 -20.20
N GLY A 169 31.10 20.84 -20.82
CA GLY A 169 31.27 21.16 -22.23
C GLY A 169 30.48 20.27 -23.19
N SER A 170 29.69 19.32 -22.71
CA SER A 170 28.76 18.56 -23.54
C SER A 170 27.47 19.33 -23.78
N THR A 171 26.85 19.07 -24.94
CA THR A 171 25.56 19.63 -25.31
C THR A 171 24.63 18.49 -25.74
N GLU A 172 23.42 18.47 -25.25
CA GLU A 172 22.35 17.59 -25.71
C GLU A 172 21.27 18.40 -26.39
N ASP A 173 20.79 17.91 -27.51
CA ASP A 173 19.66 18.52 -28.20
C ASP A 173 18.31 18.11 -27.61
N VAL A 174 17.28 18.83 -28.00
CA VAL A 174 15.89 18.59 -27.56
C VAL A 174 15.39 17.20 -27.93
N ASN A 175 15.80 16.66 -29.06
CA ASN A 175 15.33 15.35 -29.53
C ASN A 175 15.89 14.23 -28.67
N ALA A 176 17.17 14.32 -28.28
CA ALA A 176 17.78 13.38 -27.36
C ALA A 176 17.11 13.43 -25.96
N LEU A 177 16.75 14.63 -25.49
CA LEU A 177 16.03 14.81 -24.25
C LEU A 177 14.62 14.22 -24.29
N LYS A 178 13.89 14.47 -25.36
CA LYS A 178 12.54 13.91 -25.57
C LYS A 178 12.54 12.39 -25.59
N ALA A 179 13.54 11.78 -26.19
CA ALA A 179 13.66 10.34 -26.28
C ALA A 179 13.79 9.62 -24.91
N ARG A 180 14.16 10.36 -23.87
CA ARG A 180 14.30 9.86 -22.50
C ARG A 180 13.07 10.11 -21.63
N GLN A 181 12.07 10.82 -22.13
CA GLN A 181 10.88 11.14 -21.38
C GLN A 181 9.91 9.95 -21.34
N PRO A 182 9.36 9.60 -20.19
CA PRO A 182 8.31 8.60 -20.13
C PRO A 182 7.02 9.10 -20.77
N ASP A 183 6.18 8.16 -21.24
CA ASP A 183 4.94 8.45 -21.97
C ASP A 183 3.93 9.30 -21.18
N TRP A 184 4.02 9.31 -19.85
CA TRP A 184 3.15 10.12 -19.00
C TRP A 184 3.50 11.61 -18.99
N VAL A 185 4.65 12.01 -19.51
CA VAL A 185 5.06 13.41 -19.66
C VAL A 185 4.63 13.90 -21.03
N THR A 186 3.55 14.67 -21.08
CA THR A 186 2.93 15.11 -22.33
C THR A 186 3.43 16.49 -22.86
N ALA A 187 4.07 17.28 -22.00
CA ALA A 187 4.57 18.59 -22.39
C ALA A 187 5.80 18.50 -23.31
N SER A 188 5.83 19.27 -24.37
CA SER A 188 6.86 19.20 -25.42
C SER A 188 8.28 19.61 -24.97
N HIS A 189 8.40 20.36 -23.87
CA HIS A 189 9.65 20.86 -23.32
C HIS A 189 9.77 20.48 -21.85
N SER A 190 9.89 19.19 -21.57
CA SER A 190 9.95 18.67 -20.21
C SER A 190 11.21 17.85 -19.98
N LEU A 191 11.69 17.87 -18.75
CA LEU A 191 12.84 17.10 -18.25
C LEU A 191 12.40 16.32 -17.03
N VAL A 192 12.75 15.07 -16.98
CA VAL A 192 12.44 14.17 -15.86
C VAL A 192 13.60 14.18 -14.87
N SER A 193 13.30 14.09 -13.58
CA SER A 193 14.30 13.93 -12.52
C SER A 193 15.09 12.63 -12.69
N GLU A 194 16.27 12.53 -12.05
CA GLU A 194 17.12 11.34 -12.12
C GLU A 194 16.38 10.06 -11.71
N ASP A 195 15.50 10.15 -10.75
CA ASP A 195 14.69 9.02 -10.25
C ASP A 195 13.37 8.80 -11.00
N GLY A 196 13.08 9.59 -12.03
CA GLY A 196 11.91 9.46 -12.88
C GLY A 196 10.59 9.90 -12.24
N ARG A 197 10.57 10.43 -11.00
CA ARG A 197 9.34 10.73 -10.26
C ARG A 197 8.79 12.12 -10.51
N ALA A 198 9.64 13.08 -10.79
CA ALA A 198 9.30 14.50 -10.95
C ALA A 198 9.73 15.01 -12.31
N TYR A 199 9.16 16.13 -12.72
CA TYR A 199 9.56 16.76 -13.99
C TYR A 199 9.55 18.27 -13.91
N ILE A 200 10.39 18.87 -14.78
CA ILE A 200 10.41 20.31 -15.07
C ILE A 200 9.85 20.47 -16.47
N THR A 201 8.98 21.44 -16.65
CA THR A 201 8.46 21.84 -17.95
C THR A 201 8.44 23.36 -18.10
N VAL A 202 8.33 23.84 -19.33
CA VAL A 202 8.10 25.24 -19.63
C VAL A 202 6.62 25.45 -19.88
N VAL A 203 6.07 26.49 -19.28
CA VAL A 203 4.69 26.93 -19.51
C VAL A 203 4.76 28.32 -20.15
N GLU A 204 4.13 28.45 -21.29
CA GLU A 204 4.02 29.69 -22.05
C GLU A 204 2.69 30.36 -21.71
N ALA A 205 2.75 31.60 -21.25
CA ALA A 205 1.58 32.35 -20.79
C ALA A 205 0.60 32.70 -21.91
N ASP A 206 1.10 32.85 -23.14
CA ASP A 206 0.28 33.10 -24.34
C ASP A 206 0.55 32.04 -25.39
N ALA A 207 -0.52 31.34 -25.83
CA ALA A 207 -0.43 30.34 -26.90
C ALA A 207 0.18 30.88 -28.20
N LYS A 208 0.20 32.19 -28.42
CA LYS A 208 0.89 32.80 -29.55
C LYS A 208 2.40 32.83 -29.41
N THR A 209 2.89 32.75 -28.19
CA THR A 209 4.34 32.71 -27.89
C THR A 209 4.86 31.28 -27.85
N ALA A 210 3.99 30.27 -27.87
CA ALA A 210 4.36 28.85 -27.87
C ALA A 210 5.35 28.46 -28.98
N SER A 211 5.30 29.14 -30.11
CA SER A 211 6.25 28.99 -31.21
C SER A 211 7.56 29.78 -31.06
N ALA A 212 7.65 30.64 -30.05
CA ALA A 212 8.83 31.45 -29.80
C ALA A 212 9.92 30.72 -29.01
N VAL A 213 9.56 29.67 -28.27
CA VAL A 213 10.50 28.75 -27.63
C VAL A 213 11.17 27.92 -28.72
N ASN A 214 12.27 28.40 -29.22
CA ASN A 214 12.91 27.88 -30.43
C ASN A 214 14.23 27.13 -30.18
N SER A 215 14.71 27.13 -28.95
CA SER A 215 15.94 26.44 -28.60
C SER A 215 15.86 25.97 -27.14
N TRP A 216 16.07 24.70 -26.96
CA TRP A 216 15.99 23.99 -25.70
C TRP A 216 17.06 22.91 -25.67
N GLY A 217 17.80 22.80 -24.59
CA GLY A 217 18.83 21.77 -24.48
C GLY A 217 19.60 21.86 -23.18
N TYR A 218 20.67 21.09 -23.09
CA TYR A 218 21.66 21.14 -22.02
C TYR A 218 22.97 21.74 -22.56
N ASN A 219 23.60 22.48 -21.75
CA ASN A 219 24.93 22.98 -22.03
C ASN A 219 25.67 23.26 -20.73
N ASP A 220 26.83 22.61 -20.58
CA ASP A 220 27.76 22.82 -19.46
C ASP A 220 27.08 22.78 -18.08
N GLY A 221 26.26 21.77 -17.85
CA GLY A 221 25.56 21.54 -16.58
C GLY A 221 24.27 22.38 -16.38
N HIS A 222 23.75 23.00 -17.42
CA HIS A 222 22.56 23.82 -17.36
C HIS A 222 21.51 23.39 -18.38
N ALA A 223 20.25 23.34 -17.96
CA ALA A 223 19.15 23.39 -18.90
C ALA A 223 19.01 24.82 -19.39
N TYR A 224 18.89 25.05 -20.70
CA TYR A 224 18.69 26.39 -21.26
C TYR A 224 17.50 26.42 -22.20
N LEU A 225 17.00 27.62 -22.38
CA LEU A 225 15.85 27.91 -23.21
C LEU A 225 15.99 29.29 -23.80
N LYS A 226 15.61 29.46 -25.06
CA LYS A 226 15.55 30.75 -25.75
C LYS A 226 14.13 31.05 -26.18
N GLY A 227 13.75 32.31 -26.16
CA GLY A 227 12.45 32.77 -26.61
C GLY A 227 11.40 32.85 -25.49
N LEU A 228 11.80 32.95 -24.23
CA LEU A 228 10.89 33.26 -23.13
C LEU A 228 10.45 34.74 -23.18
N TYR A 229 9.17 34.97 -22.95
CA TYR A 229 8.55 36.28 -22.82
C TYR A 229 8.07 36.52 -21.39
N THR A 230 7.66 37.75 -21.10
CA THR A 230 7.09 38.08 -19.80
C THR A 230 5.82 37.23 -19.55
N GLY A 231 5.80 36.52 -18.45
CA GLY A 231 4.71 35.62 -18.05
C GLY A 231 5.00 34.16 -18.33
N ASP A 232 6.00 33.83 -19.15
CA ASP A 232 6.45 32.44 -19.32
C ASP A 232 7.24 32.00 -18.08
N TYR A 233 7.13 30.70 -17.72
CA TYR A 233 7.78 30.20 -16.54
C TYR A 233 8.21 28.74 -16.65
N TRP A 234 9.14 28.35 -15.82
CA TRP A 234 9.50 26.97 -15.56
C TRP A 234 8.60 26.42 -14.47
N LEU A 235 7.99 25.29 -14.73
CA LEU A 235 7.17 24.57 -13.77
C LEU A 235 7.86 23.28 -13.35
N GLN A 236 8.10 23.13 -12.07
CA GLN A 236 8.55 21.88 -11.48
C GLN A 236 7.36 21.19 -10.83
N LYS A 237 7.05 19.97 -11.24
CA LYS A 237 6.04 19.12 -10.60
C LYS A 237 6.71 17.99 -9.84
N ILE A 238 6.53 17.98 -8.53
CA ILE A 238 7.14 17.03 -7.62
C ILE A 238 6.01 16.30 -6.87
N PRO A 239 5.80 15.01 -7.10
CA PRO A 239 4.82 14.23 -6.35
C PRO A 239 5.34 14.00 -4.93
N VAL A 240 4.77 14.69 -3.97
CA VAL A 240 5.15 14.59 -2.55
C VAL A 240 3.95 14.08 -1.77
N LYS A 241 4.19 13.17 -0.84
CA LYS A 241 3.17 12.68 0.10
C LYS A 241 3.51 13.08 1.54
N TYR A 242 2.48 13.06 2.37
CA TYR A 242 2.56 13.36 3.80
C TYR A 242 3.07 14.75 4.13
N LEU A 243 2.84 15.70 3.23
CA LEU A 243 2.99 17.11 3.54
C LEU A 243 1.88 17.55 4.48
N VAL A 244 2.24 18.10 5.61
CA VAL A 244 1.31 18.70 6.56
C VAL A 244 1.52 20.22 6.63
N SER A 245 0.50 20.93 7.08
CA SER A 245 0.59 22.39 7.26
C SER A 245 1.83 22.76 8.08
N GLY A 246 2.58 23.74 7.62
CA GLY A 246 3.84 24.17 8.23
C GLY A 246 5.09 23.41 7.78
N THR A 247 4.95 22.39 6.90
CA THR A 247 6.12 21.73 6.31
C THR A 247 6.94 22.72 5.49
N LYS A 248 8.26 22.68 5.69
CA LYS A 248 9.21 23.53 4.97
C LYS A 248 10.01 22.70 3.98
N ILE A 249 10.06 23.15 2.75
CA ILE A 249 10.83 22.56 1.66
C ILE A 249 11.92 23.53 1.23
N ASN A 250 13.17 23.08 1.22
CA ASN A 250 14.28 23.87 0.73
C ASN A 250 14.51 23.60 -0.76
N CYS A 251 14.50 24.66 -1.56
CA CYS A 251 14.86 24.64 -2.95
C CYS A 251 16.23 25.29 -3.15
N THR A 252 17.12 24.61 -3.85
CA THR A 252 18.44 25.15 -4.21
C THR A 252 18.62 25.08 -5.71
N GLY A 253 19.26 26.09 -6.27
CA GLY A 253 19.52 26.11 -7.71
C GLY A 253 20.24 27.37 -8.16
N SER A 254 20.56 27.40 -9.43
CA SER A 254 21.09 28.58 -10.11
C SER A 254 20.23 28.91 -11.30
N ILE A 255 19.87 30.17 -11.44
CA ILE A 255 19.20 30.70 -12.62
C ILE A 255 20.01 31.86 -13.12
N GLY A 256 20.28 31.87 -14.40
CA GLY A 256 21.03 32.93 -15.05
C GLY A 256 20.52 33.16 -16.47
N GLY A 257 21.01 34.22 -17.08
CA GLY A 257 20.69 34.53 -18.46
C GLY A 257 21.82 35.29 -19.14
N SER A 258 21.83 35.27 -20.46
CA SER A 258 22.73 36.10 -21.25
C SER A 258 22.28 37.58 -21.22
N GLY A 259 23.10 38.52 -21.69
CA GLY A 259 22.89 39.95 -21.55
C GLY A 259 21.59 40.55 -22.10
N SER A 260 20.77 39.75 -22.80
CA SER A 260 19.43 40.12 -23.28
C SER A 260 18.30 39.39 -22.57
N SER A 261 18.62 38.65 -21.50
CA SER A 261 17.62 37.86 -20.75
C SER A 261 16.88 38.72 -19.71
N ALA A 262 15.77 38.17 -19.19
CA ALA A 262 15.05 38.78 -18.09
C ALA A 262 15.96 38.98 -16.88
N GLY A 263 15.99 40.23 -16.36
CA GLY A 263 16.85 40.60 -15.22
C GLY A 263 16.36 40.04 -13.88
N PHE A 264 15.09 39.62 -13.80
CA PHE A 264 14.44 39.19 -12.57
C PHE A 264 13.54 37.98 -12.82
N PHE A 265 13.39 37.16 -11.80
CA PHE A 265 12.43 36.07 -11.76
C PHE A 265 11.78 35.98 -10.37
N LEU A 266 10.64 35.38 -10.31
CA LEU A 266 9.94 35.03 -9.07
C LEU A 266 9.96 33.52 -8.90
N ILE A 267 10.00 33.10 -7.64
CA ILE A 267 9.75 31.73 -7.28
C ILE A 267 8.37 31.67 -6.61
N GLU A 268 7.50 30.86 -7.17
CA GLU A 268 6.16 30.64 -6.65
C GLU A 268 5.94 29.15 -6.45
N TYR A 269 5.07 28.78 -5.53
CA TYR A 269 4.69 27.41 -5.28
C TYR A 269 3.18 27.26 -5.17
N SER A 270 2.70 26.07 -5.47
CA SER A 270 1.29 25.71 -5.37
C SER A 270 1.17 24.24 -4.97
N ALA A 271 0.19 23.92 -4.13
CA ALA A 271 -0.16 22.56 -3.77
C ALA A 271 -1.24 21.97 -4.70
N ASP A 272 -2.06 22.82 -5.32
CA ASP A 272 -3.22 22.45 -6.13
C ASP A 272 -3.06 22.78 -7.62
N GLY A 273 -1.99 23.48 -7.99
CA GLY A 273 -1.75 23.97 -9.35
C GLY A 273 -2.63 25.16 -9.75
N GLN A 274 -3.45 25.70 -8.86
CA GLN A 274 -4.36 26.81 -9.10
C GLN A 274 -4.04 28.03 -8.23
N THR A 275 -3.74 27.81 -6.97
CA THR A 275 -3.42 28.86 -6.01
C THR A 275 -1.92 28.95 -5.84
N TRP A 276 -1.33 30.06 -6.33
CA TRP A 276 0.10 30.29 -6.29
C TRP A 276 0.50 31.25 -5.19
N ARG A 277 1.59 30.97 -4.52
CA ARG A 277 2.15 31.77 -3.44
C ARG A 277 3.61 32.05 -3.72
N GLN A 278 4.02 33.30 -3.56
CA GLN A 278 5.40 33.70 -3.77
C GLN A 278 6.31 33.22 -2.63
N ALA A 279 7.43 32.63 -2.99
CA ALA A 279 8.48 32.24 -2.07
C ALA A 279 9.60 33.29 -2.05
N GLY A 280 9.58 34.14 -1.05
CA GLY A 280 10.55 35.22 -0.92
C GLY A 280 10.31 36.40 -1.88
N GLY A 281 11.31 37.25 -2.07
CA GLY A 281 11.25 38.38 -3.00
C GLY A 281 11.72 38.02 -4.42
N ALA A 282 11.60 38.97 -5.35
CA ALA A 282 12.17 38.82 -6.70
C ALA A 282 13.67 38.51 -6.61
N LYS A 283 14.13 37.64 -7.49
CA LYS A 283 15.49 37.14 -7.53
C LYS A 283 16.16 37.56 -8.84
N SER A 284 17.48 37.69 -8.79
CA SER A 284 18.33 37.84 -9.99
C SER A 284 19.57 36.96 -9.84
N GLY A 285 20.03 36.36 -10.91
CA GLY A 285 21.20 35.50 -10.88
C GLY A 285 21.01 34.19 -10.12
N THR A 286 21.95 33.86 -9.23
CA THR A 286 21.92 32.61 -8.45
C THR A 286 21.03 32.72 -7.22
N PHE A 287 20.23 31.72 -6.95
CA PHE A 287 19.54 31.56 -5.68
C PHE A 287 20.00 30.30 -4.96
N ASN A 288 20.15 30.40 -3.64
CA ASN A 288 20.50 29.27 -2.77
C ASN A 288 19.55 29.27 -1.57
N ASN A 289 19.18 28.07 -1.13
CA ASN A 289 18.38 27.86 0.09
C ASN A 289 17.10 28.71 0.13
N THR A 290 16.35 28.74 -0.95
CA THR A 290 15.01 29.30 -0.92
C THR A 290 14.09 28.35 -0.21
N GLU A 291 13.59 28.77 0.95
CA GLU A 291 12.64 28.00 1.73
C GLU A 291 11.22 28.24 1.23
N VAL A 292 10.51 27.16 0.94
CA VAL A 292 9.10 27.18 0.56
C VAL A 292 8.33 26.59 1.73
N SER A 293 7.36 27.34 2.27
CA SER A 293 6.50 26.87 3.34
C SER A 293 5.14 26.45 2.79
N TYR A 294 4.73 25.23 3.12
CA TYR A 294 3.40 24.72 2.84
C TYR A 294 2.47 24.99 4.04
N HIS A 295 1.34 25.66 3.80
CA HIS A 295 0.35 26.02 4.81
C HIS A 295 -1.04 25.53 4.44
#